data_353ce1c9a58767dae40fb3e929ab2513
#
_entry.id   353ce1c9a58767dae40fb3e929ab2513
#
_cell.length_a   1.000
_cell.length_b   1.000
_cell.length_c   1.000
_cell.angle_alpha   90.00
_cell.angle_beta   90.00
_cell.angle_gamma   90.00
#
_symmetry.space_group_name_H-M   'P 1'
#
loop_
_entity.id
_entity.type
_entity.pdbx_description
1 polymer ?
#
loop_
_entity_poly.entity_id
_entity_poly.type
_entity_poly.pdbx_seq_one_letter_code
_entity_poly.pdbx_strand_id
1 'polypeptide(L)'
;MTAMSRNRRQAILRQAVGYIELGELLVEADRPVPASAQKILLRGLATLDELPEPTRSKPDAKLLEGEALRALGRWEEAILPLTLVSEQDPLRLEAWLGLGRCLKRLGRLADAIGILEKGLVASPQQPILHYNLACYLSLGGKVQAAIEHLTQAIASDGRFRELMEVEPDFDPIRKDPRFVAVTSVTI
;
A
#
# COMPACT_ATOMS: atom_id res chain seq x y z
N MET A 1 17.42 -30.02 -17.44
CA MET A 1 16.12 -29.39 -17.10
C MET A 1 15.82 -28.34 -18.16
N THR A 2 14.70 -28.48 -18.88
CA THR A 2 14.31 -27.55 -19.96
C THR A 2 13.86 -26.22 -19.34
N ALA A 3 14.46 -25.12 -19.79
CA ALA A 3 14.09 -23.79 -19.28
C ALA A 3 12.61 -23.48 -19.58
N MET A 4 11.88 -22.98 -18.58
CA MET A 4 10.48 -22.58 -18.75
C MET A 4 10.34 -21.49 -19.80
N SER A 5 9.43 -21.67 -20.76
CA SER A 5 9.20 -20.70 -21.84
C SER A 5 8.69 -19.36 -21.31
N ARG A 6 8.95 -18.27 -22.05
CA ARG A 6 8.46 -16.92 -21.71
C ARG A 6 6.93 -16.88 -21.57
N ASN A 7 6.23 -17.53 -22.50
CA ASN A 7 4.76 -17.57 -22.49
C ASN A 7 4.21 -18.26 -21.23
N ARG A 8 4.85 -19.34 -20.78
CA ARG A 8 4.43 -20.05 -19.56
C ARG A 8 4.65 -19.18 -18.32
N ARG A 9 5.79 -18.49 -18.21
CA ARG A 9 6.02 -17.55 -17.09
C ARG A 9 4.99 -16.43 -17.05
N GLN A 10 4.64 -15.84 -18.20
CA GLN A 10 3.60 -14.82 -18.28
C GLN A 10 2.21 -15.37 -17.94
N ALA A 11 1.91 -16.60 -18.32
CA ALA A 11 0.64 -17.24 -17.94
C ALA A 11 0.52 -17.43 -16.42
N ILE A 12 1.60 -17.88 -15.76
CA ILE A 12 1.66 -18.04 -14.30
C ILE A 12 1.45 -16.69 -13.62
N LEU A 13 2.16 -15.62 -14.04
CA LEU A 13 1.98 -14.28 -13.47
C LEU A 13 0.54 -13.78 -13.62
N ARG A 14 -0.07 -13.89 -14.80
CA ARG A 14 -1.47 -13.49 -14.99
C ARG A 14 -2.44 -14.29 -14.12
N GLN A 15 -2.19 -15.57 -13.95
CA GLN A 15 -3.01 -16.42 -13.08
C GLN A 15 -2.87 -16.03 -11.61
N ALA A 16 -1.66 -15.72 -11.15
CA ALA A 16 -1.41 -15.23 -9.81
C ALA A 16 -2.11 -13.88 -9.56
N VAL A 17 -1.99 -12.93 -10.49
CA VAL A 17 -2.73 -11.65 -10.45
C VAL A 17 -4.21 -11.90 -10.24
N GLY A 18 -4.84 -12.74 -11.08
CA GLY A 18 -6.28 -13.00 -10.96
C GLY A 18 -6.70 -13.60 -9.61
N TYR A 19 -5.89 -14.48 -9.01
CA TYR A 19 -6.16 -14.98 -7.66
C TYR A 19 -6.01 -13.90 -6.59
N ILE A 20 -4.98 -13.07 -6.69
CA ILE A 20 -4.68 -12.05 -5.67
C ILE A 20 -5.75 -10.95 -5.72
N GLU A 21 -6.06 -10.40 -6.90
CA GLU A 21 -7.12 -9.41 -7.08
C GLU A 21 -8.48 -9.93 -6.59
N LEU A 22 -8.85 -11.16 -6.98
CA LEU A 22 -10.11 -11.76 -6.51
C LEU A 22 -10.11 -11.95 -4.99
N GLY A 23 -9.00 -12.36 -4.41
CA GLY A 23 -8.86 -12.52 -2.96
C GLY A 23 -8.98 -11.19 -2.23
N GLU A 24 -8.35 -10.13 -2.73
CA GLU A 24 -8.43 -8.78 -2.14
C GLU A 24 -9.84 -8.19 -2.17
N LEU A 25 -10.62 -8.43 -3.23
CA LEU A 25 -12.01 -8.00 -3.31
C LEU A 25 -12.91 -8.59 -2.21
N LEU A 26 -12.50 -9.71 -1.60
CA LEU A 26 -13.24 -10.37 -0.52
C LEU A 26 -12.76 -9.94 0.88
N VAL A 27 -11.71 -9.13 0.96
CA VAL A 27 -11.15 -8.66 2.24
C VAL A 27 -11.72 -7.28 2.56
N GLU A 28 -12.40 -7.19 3.70
CA GLU A 28 -12.87 -5.90 4.24
C GLU A 28 -11.84 -5.35 5.24
N ALA A 29 -11.68 -4.01 5.22
CA ALA A 29 -10.80 -3.34 6.18
C ALA A 29 -11.30 -3.61 7.62
N ASP A 30 -10.34 -3.83 8.53
CA ASP A 30 -10.59 -4.03 9.96
C ASP A 30 -11.45 -5.25 10.34
N ARG A 31 -11.67 -6.16 9.39
CA ARG A 31 -12.33 -7.45 9.61
C ARG A 31 -11.37 -8.62 9.45
N PRO A 32 -11.62 -9.75 10.13
CA PRO A 32 -10.88 -10.99 9.87
C PRO A 32 -10.99 -11.40 8.42
N VAL A 33 -9.89 -11.86 7.84
CA VAL A 33 -9.86 -12.33 6.44
C VAL A 33 -10.75 -13.55 6.29
N PRO A 34 -11.78 -13.55 5.44
CA PRO A 34 -12.68 -14.67 5.26
C PRO A 34 -11.94 -15.92 4.75
N ALA A 35 -12.39 -17.11 5.12
CA ALA A 35 -11.78 -18.38 4.68
C ALA A 35 -11.75 -18.53 3.15
N SER A 36 -12.75 -18.00 2.44
CA SER A 36 -12.78 -17.93 0.98
C SER A 36 -11.64 -17.09 0.41
N ALA A 37 -11.43 -15.87 0.96
CA ALA A 37 -10.32 -15.00 0.57
C ALA A 37 -8.98 -15.65 0.89
N GLN A 38 -8.80 -16.23 2.09
CA GLN A 38 -7.58 -16.92 2.47
C GLN A 38 -7.21 -18.01 1.46
N LYS A 39 -8.18 -18.87 1.09
CA LYS A 39 -7.96 -19.95 0.13
C LYS A 39 -7.50 -19.42 -1.24
N ILE A 40 -8.11 -18.35 -1.71
CA ILE A 40 -7.81 -17.74 -3.02
C ILE A 40 -6.42 -17.09 -2.99
N LEU A 41 -6.12 -16.31 -1.96
CA LEU A 41 -4.82 -15.63 -1.79
C LEU A 41 -3.67 -16.64 -1.65
N LEU A 42 -3.86 -17.71 -0.87
CA LEU A 42 -2.89 -18.80 -0.75
C LEU A 42 -2.67 -19.53 -2.10
N ARG A 43 -3.72 -19.66 -2.91
CA ARG A 43 -3.59 -20.19 -4.28
C ARG A 43 -2.74 -19.25 -5.15
N GLY A 44 -2.91 -17.92 -5.01
CA GLY A 44 -2.07 -16.92 -5.68
C GLY A 44 -0.59 -17.09 -5.33
N LEU A 45 -0.27 -17.19 -4.03
CA LEU A 45 1.10 -17.43 -3.55
C LEU A 45 1.67 -18.74 -4.11
N ALA A 46 0.92 -19.84 -4.02
CA ALA A 46 1.36 -21.13 -4.55
C ALA A 46 1.62 -21.08 -6.08
N THR A 47 0.84 -20.26 -6.81
CA THR A 47 1.05 -20.05 -8.24
C THR A 47 2.35 -19.28 -8.51
N LEU A 48 2.70 -18.28 -7.68
CA LEU A 48 3.99 -17.58 -7.78
C LEU A 48 5.18 -18.49 -7.50
N ASP A 49 5.02 -19.50 -6.62
CA ASP A 49 6.05 -20.48 -6.30
C ASP A 49 6.43 -21.38 -7.49
N GLU A 50 5.55 -21.48 -8.50
CA GLU A 50 5.86 -22.19 -9.75
C GLU A 50 6.86 -21.46 -10.65
N LEU A 51 7.11 -20.17 -10.39
CA LEU A 51 8.05 -19.38 -11.18
C LEU A 51 9.50 -19.77 -10.90
N PRO A 52 10.32 -20.02 -11.95
CA PRO A 52 11.74 -20.25 -11.74
C PRO A 52 12.48 -18.97 -11.43
N GLU A 53 13.64 -19.10 -10.77
CA GLU A 53 14.60 -18.00 -10.70
C GLU A 53 15.23 -17.73 -12.10
N PRO A 54 15.56 -16.45 -12.42
CA PRO A 54 15.40 -15.24 -11.60
C PRO A 54 14.01 -14.57 -11.73
N THR A 55 13.00 -15.19 -12.33
CA THR A 55 11.69 -14.56 -12.57
C THR A 55 10.94 -14.31 -11.26
N ARG A 56 11.05 -15.23 -10.30
CA ARG A 56 10.43 -15.13 -8.98
C ARG A 56 10.97 -13.96 -8.15
N SER A 57 12.22 -13.58 -8.37
CA SER A 57 12.87 -12.47 -7.69
C SER A 57 12.67 -11.11 -8.37
N LYS A 58 11.94 -11.04 -9.48
CA LYS A 58 11.66 -9.78 -10.17
C LYS A 58 10.60 -8.94 -9.44
N PRO A 59 10.64 -7.60 -9.58
CA PRO A 59 9.70 -6.69 -8.92
C PRO A 59 8.24 -7.07 -9.09
N ASP A 60 7.79 -7.46 -10.28
CA ASP A 60 6.39 -7.83 -10.52
C ASP A 60 5.94 -9.04 -9.67
N ALA A 61 6.77 -10.08 -9.59
CA ALA A 61 6.44 -11.26 -8.79
C ALA A 61 6.52 -10.94 -7.27
N LYS A 62 7.49 -10.13 -6.86
CA LYS A 62 7.65 -9.71 -5.45
C LYS A 62 6.56 -8.76 -5.01
N LEU A 63 6.07 -7.87 -5.87
CA LEU A 63 4.91 -7.03 -5.57
C LEU A 63 3.68 -7.89 -5.29
N LEU A 64 3.37 -8.83 -6.19
CA LEU A 64 2.24 -9.75 -6.04
C LEU A 64 2.35 -10.61 -4.76
N GLU A 65 3.55 -11.08 -4.42
CA GLU A 65 3.82 -11.80 -3.17
C GLU A 65 3.50 -10.91 -1.96
N GLY A 66 4.00 -9.67 -1.96
CA GLY A 66 3.78 -8.70 -0.88
C GLY A 66 2.30 -8.33 -0.72
N GLU A 67 1.59 -8.09 -1.83
CA GLU A 67 0.16 -7.78 -1.80
C GLU A 67 -0.69 -8.95 -1.29
N ALA A 68 -0.41 -10.17 -1.74
CA ALA A 68 -1.10 -11.36 -1.24
C ALA A 68 -0.88 -11.56 0.27
N LEU A 69 0.36 -11.41 0.75
CA LEU A 69 0.69 -11.51 2.17
C LEU A 69 0.00 -10.41 2.98
N ARG A 70 0.00 -9.18 2.48
CA ARG A 70 -0.72 -8.05 3.08
C ARG A 70 -2.22 -8.33 3.18
N ALA A 71 -2.85 -8.80 2.11
CA ALA A 71 -4.27 -9.15 2.08
C ALA A 71 -4.62 -10.30 3.03
N LEU A 72 -3.69 -11.24 3.25
CA LEU A 72 -3.80 -12.30 4.24
C LEU A 72 -3.63 -11.83 5.70
N GLY A 73 -3.28 -10.55 5.93
CA GLY A 73 -2.94 -10.03 7.25
C GLY A 73 -1.56 -10.48 7.76
N ARG A 74 -0.73 -11.06 6.89
CA ARG A 74 0.64 -11.51 7.19
C ARG A 74 1.61 -10.33 7.01
N TRP A 75 1.38 -9.28 7.81
CA TRP A 75 2.01 -7.96 7.63
C TRP A 75 3.53 -8.01 7.68
N GLU A 76 4.09 -8.73 8.67
CA GLU A 76 5.55 -8.85 8.83
C GLU A 76 6.22 -9.54 7.64
N GLU A 77 5.57 -10.58 7.10
CA GLU A 77 6.10 -11.32 5.96
C GLU A 77 6.01 -10.53 4.65
N ALA A 78 5.05 -9.61 4.54
CA ALA A 78 4.91 -8.73 3.38
C ALA A 78 6.02 -7.67 3.28
N ILE A 79 6.69 -7.32 4.38
CA ILE A 79 7.71 -6.25 4.41
C ILE A 79 8.85 -6.56 3.45
N LEU A 80 9.44 -7.77 3.53
CA LEU A 80 10.61 -8.11 2.71
C LEU A 80 10.34 -8.04 1.20
N PRO A 81 9.32 -8.70 0.63
CA PRO A 81 9.06 -8.61 -0.80
C PRO A 81 8.74 -7.18 -1.27
N LEU A 82 7.98 -6.40 -0.48
CA LEU A 82 7.68 -5.01 -0.83
C LEU A 82 8.90 -4.09 -0.74
N THR A 83 9.81 -4.32 0.21
CA THR A 83 11.08 -3.59 0.30
C THR A 83 11.94 -3.84 -0.94
N LEU A 84 12.07 -5.09 -1.37
CA LEU A 84 12.82 -5.44 -2.57
C LEU A 84 12.25 -4.72 -3.82
N VAL A 85 10.92 -4.58 -3.90
CA VAL A 85 10.30 -3.83 -5.01
C VAL A 85 10.64 -2.34 -4.92
N SER A 86 10.48 -1.72 -3.75
CA SER A 86 10.74 -0.29 -3.59
C SER A 86 12.20 0.10 -3.84
N GLU A 87 13.14 -0.81 -3.61
CA GLU A 87 14.57 -0.61 -3.89
C GLU A 87 14.93 -0.83 -5.37
N GLN A 88 14.30 -1.81 -6.04
CA GLN A 88 14.59 -2.14 -7.44
C GLN A 88 13.79 -1.27 -8.43
N ASP A 89 12.60 -0.83 -8.06
CA ASP A 89 11.70 0.01 -8.86
C ASP A 89 11.08 1.10 -7.96
N PRO A 90 11.85 2.15 -7.62
CA PRO A 90 11.39 3.22 -6.72
C PRO A 90 10.17 4.00 -7.21
N LEU A 91 9.83 3.89 -8.50
CA LEU A 91 8.62 4.51 -9.06
C LEU A 91 7.36 3.68 -8.85
N ARG A 92 7.48 2.47 -8.35
CA ARG A 92 6.37 1.57 -8.06
C ARG A 92 5.67 1.98 -6.76
N LEU A 93 4.64 2.81 -6.88
CA LEU A 93 3.93 3.42 -5.75
C LEU A 93 3.30 2.38 -4.82
N GLU A 94 2.80 1.28 -5.39
CA GLU A 94 2.15 0.19 -4.67
C GLU A 94 3.06 -0.40 -3.59
N ALA A 95 4.38 -0.47 -3.86
CA ALA A 95 5.34 -0.97 -2.89
C ALA A 95 5.46 -0.05 -1.67
N TRP A 96 5.57 1.26 -1.88
CA TRP A 96 5.63 2.25 -0.79
C TRP A 96 4.35 2.27 0.04
N LEU A 97 3.20 2.28 -0.63
CA LEU A 97 1.88 2.25 0.02
C LEU A 97 1.67 0.94 0.80
N GLY A 98 2.05 -0.20 0.20
CA GLY A 98 1.98 -1.50 0.84
C GLY A 98 2.85 -1.59 2.09
N LEU A 99 4.12 -1.14 2.01
CA LEU A 99 5.03 -1.07 3.15
C LEU A 99 4.49 -0.18 4.27
N GLY A 100 4.08 1.04 3.93
CA GLY A 100 3.51 1.97 4.90
C GLY A 100 2.32 1.37 5.64
N ARG A 101 1.42 0.70 4.92
CA ARG A 101 0.24 0.04 5.50
C ARG A 101 0.63 -1.14 6.41
N CYS A 102 1.58 -1.99 5.99
CA CYS A 102 2.06 -3.10 6.82
C CYS A 102 2.66 -2.58 8.13
N LEU A 103 3.54 -1.59 8.06
CA LEU A 103 4.19 -0.99 9.23
C LEU A 103 3.18 -0.32 10.18
N LYS A 104 2.18 0.40 9.63
CA LYS A 104 1.08 0.97 10.42
C LYS A 104 0.32 -0.13 11.18
N ARG A 105 -0.03 -1.23 10.50
CA ARG A 105 -0.76 -2.37 11.10
C ARG A 105 0.06 -3.09 12.18
N LEU A 106 1.38 -3.06 12.10
CA LEU A 106 2.29 -3.59 13.11
C LEU A 106 2.57 -2.60 14.27
N GLY A 107 1.91 -1.44 14.29
CA GLY A 107 2.14 -0.39 15.29
C GLY A 107 3.45 0.39 15.11
N ARG A 108 4.16 0.18 14.01
CA ARG A 108 5.46 0.80 13.69
C ARG A 108 5.25 2.10 12.92
N LEU A 109 4.50 3.03 13.54
CA LEU A 109 4.05 4.26 12.87
C LEU A 109 5.20 5.15 12.40
N ALA A 110 6.27 5.27 13.19
CA ALA A 110 7.43 6.08 12.80
C ALA A 110 8.11 5.52 11.54
N ASP A 111 8.23 4.19 11.45
CA ASP A 111 8.80 3.54 10.26
C ASP A 111 7.87 3.71 9.05
N ALA A 112 6.55 3.63 9.26
CA ALA A 112 5.56 3.85 8.20
C ALA A 112 5.65 5.26 7.61
N ILE A 113 5.82 6.29 8.46
CA ILE A 113 6.06 7.67 8.02
C ILE A 113 7.35 7.75 7.19
N GLY A 114 8.46 7.22 7.70
CA GLY A 114 9.75 7.26 7.01
C GLY A 114 9.74 6.54 5.65
N ILE A 115 8.95 5.48 5.50
CA ILE A 115 8.78 4.79 4.22
C ILE A 115 8.03 5.65 3.20
N LEU A 116 6.96 6.33 3.60
CA LEU A 116 6.22 7.22 2.70
C LEU A 116 7.03 8.46 2.33
N GLU A 117 7.84 9.00 3.26
CA GLU A 117 8.79 10.07 2.97
C GLU A 117 9.80 9.64 1.89
N LYS A 118 10.35 8.42 1.97
CA LYS A 118 11.22 7.86 0.91
C LYS A 118 10.49 7.72 -0.43
N GLY A 119 9.25 7.26 -0.42
CA GLY A 119 8.42 7.20 -1.62
C GLY A 119 8.22 8.57 -2.26
N LEU A 120 8.05 9.63 -1.46
CA LEU A 120 7.95 11.01 -1.94
C LEU A 120 9.26 11.56 -2.49
N VAL A 121 10.43 11.09 -2.01
CA VAL A 121 11.72 11.42 -2.63
C VAL A 121 11.80 10.89 -4.07
N ALA A 122 11.29 9.67 -4.31
CA ALA A 122 11.24 9.07 -5.64
C ALA A 122 10.14 9.68 -6.53
N SER A 123 9.01 10.06 -5.95
CA SER A 123 7.81 10.53 -6.66
C SER A 123 7.16 11.72 -5.93
N PRO A 124 7.77 12.95 -5.98
CA PRO A 124 7.37 14.08 -5.15
C PRO A 124 5.97 14.63 -5.41
N GLN A 125 5.40 14.36 -6.57
CA GLN A 125 4.10 14.93 -6.99
C GLN A 125 2.95 13.92 -6.85
N GLN A 126 3.16 12.78 -6.18
CA GLN A 126 2.15 11.74 -6.07
C GLN A 126 1.14 12.02 -4.95
N PRO A 127 -0.11 12.42 -5.28
CA PRO A 127 -1.07 12.87 -4.28
C PRO A 127 -1.44 11.77 -3.28
N ILE A 128 -1.47 10.51 -3.71
CA ILE A 128 -1.79 9.38 -2.83
C ILE A 128 -0.71 9.15 -1.76
N LEU A 129 0.57 9.42 -2.05
CA LEU A 129 1.64 9.35 -1.04
C LEU A 129 1.49 10.48 -0.03
N HIS A 130 1.21 11.71 -0.48
CA HIS A 130 0.94 12.84 0.39
C HIS A 130 -0.26 12.57 1.30
N TYR A 131 -1.35 12.05 0.76
CA TYR A 131 -2.54 11.71 1.52
C TYR A 131 -2.26 10.68 2.62
N ASN A 132 -1.63 9.56 2.28
CA ASN A 132 -1.30 8.53 3.27
C ASN A 132 -0.30 9.03 4.32
N LEU A 133 0.67 9.86 3.91
CA LEU A 133 1.61 10.47 4.85
C LEU A 133 0.88 11.43 5.81
N ALA A 134 -0.08 12.22 5.31
CA ALA A 134 -0.92 13.07 6.15
C ALA A 134 -1.71 12.25 7.19
N CYS A 135 -2.30 11.12 6.80
CA CYS A 135 -2.98 10.18 7.70
C CYS A 135 -2.04 9.71 8.82
N TYR A 136 -0.85 9.26 8.48
CA TYR A 136 0.11 8.72 9.47
C TYR A 136 0.70 9.81 10.37
N LEU A 137 0.93 11.00 9.83
CA LEU A 137 1.33 12.17 10.62
C LEU A 137 0.24 12.61 11.60
N SER A 138 -1.02 12.54 11.19
CA SER A 138 -2.19 12.78 12.07
C SER A 138 -2.21 11.82 13.25
N LEU A 139 -2.09 10.52 12.98
CA LEU A 139 -2.00 9.48 14.03
C LEU A 139 -0.82 9.71 14.97
N GLY A 140 0.29 10.25 14.45
CA GLY A 140 1.48 10.62 15.23
C GLY A 140 1.37 11.97 15.94
N GLY A 141 0.24 12.67 15.88
CA GLY A 141 0.05 13.98 16.52
C GLY A 141 0.83 15.13 15.86
N LYS A 142 1.40 14.91 14.68
CA LYS A 142 2.17 15.92 13.93
C LYS A 142 1.23 16.79 13.07
N VAL A 143 0.37 17.55 13.75
CA VAL A 143 -0.77 18.27 13.13
C VAL A 143 -0.37 19.14 11.96
N GLN A 144 0.66 20.00 12.13
CA GLN A 144 1.08 20.95 11.09
C GLN A 144 1.55 20.22 9.81
N ALA A 145 2.42 19.22 9.96
CA ALA A 145 2.91 18.43 8.83
C ALA A 145 1.77 17.62 8.15
N ALA A 146 0.83 17.07 8.94
CA ALA A 146 -0.33 16.38 8.40
C ALA A 146 -1.16 17.30 7.50
N ILE A 147 -1.42 18.54 7.93
CA ILE A 147 -2.17 19.55 7.17
C ILE A 147 -1.43 19.93 5.87
N GLU A 148 -0.12 20.14 5.94
CA GLU A 148 0.69 20.50 4.77
C GLU A 148 0.61 19.40 3.68
N HIS A 149 0.78 18.13 4.06
CA HIS A 149 0.68 17.02 3.11
C HIS A 149 -0.76 16.82 2.61
N LEU A 150 -1.77 16.94 3.48
CA LEU A 150 -3.16 16.86 3.06
C LEU A 150 -3.53 17.95 2.06
N THR A 151 -3.07 19.17 2.30
CA THR A 151 -3.28 20.30 1.37
C THR A 151 -2.68 20.03 0.00
N GLN A 152 -1.48 19.47 -0.05
CA GLN A 152 -0.83 19.08 -1.31
C GLN A 152 -1.61 17.98 -2.04
N ALA A 153 -2.10 16.98 -1.31
CA ALA A 153 -2.92 15.92 -1.88
C ALA A 153 -4.20 16.48 -2.51
N ILE A 154 -4.95 17.32 -1.77
CA ILE A 154 -6.20 17.95 -2.22
C ILE A 154 -5.96 18.91 -3.40
N ALA A 155 -4.88 19.69 -3.38
CA ALA A 155 -4.55 20.61 -4.47
C ALA A 155 -4.23 19.85 -5.78
N SER A 156 -3.66 18.65 -5.66
CA SER A 156 -3.34 17.80 -6.82
C SER A 156 -4.54 16.97 -7.30
N ASP A 157 -5.42 16.56 -6.39
CA ASP A 157 -6.64 15.78 -6.69
C ASP A 157 -7.72 16.07 -5.65
N GLY A 158 -8.75 16.81 -6.05
CA GLY A 158 -9.86 17.24 -5.19
C GLY A 158 -10.64 16.09 -4.52
N ARG A 159 -10.58 14.85 -5.05
CA ARG A 159 -11.23 13.68 -4.46
C ARG A 159 -10.72 13.36 -3.05
N PHE A 160 -9.50 13.75 -2.72
CA PHE A 160 -8.97 13.57 -1.36
C PHE A 160 -9.69 14.41 -0.31
N ARG A 161 -10.43 15.45 -0.70
CA ARG A 161 -11.29 16.22 0.21
C ARG A 161 -12.44 15.36 0.74
N GLU A 162 -13.11 14.64 -0.15
CA GLU A 162 -14.21 13.75 0.25
C GLU A 162 -13.69 12.56 1.09
N LEU A 163 -12.55 11.98 0.68
CA LEU A 163 -11.95 10.87 1.40
C LEU A 163 -11.56 11.22 2.84
N MET A 164 -10.99 12.43 3.08
CA MET A 164 -10.57 12.82 4.42
C MET A 164 -11.75 13.00 5.40
N GLU A 165 -12.96 13.29 4.91
CA GLU A 165 -14.14 13.48 5.76
C GLU A 165 -14.50 12.20 6.52
N VAL A 166 -14.29 11.05 5.90
CA VAL A 166 -14.63 9.73 6.41
C VAL A 166 -13.41 8.93 6.90
N GLU A 167 -12.19 9.46 6.72
CA GLU A 167 -10.95 8.76 7.09
C GLU A 167 -10.69 8.85 8.60
N PRO A 168 -10.73 7.72 9.33
CA PRO A 168 -10.54 7.70 10.79
C PRO A 168 -9.14 8.15 11.23
N ASP A 169 -8.14 8.01 10.37
CA ASP A 169 -6.77 8.40 10.69
C ASP A 169 -6.64 9.91 10.97
N PHE A 170 -7.62 10.73 10.54
CA PHE A 170 -7.67 12.16 10.86
C PHE A 170 -8.43 12.48 12.16
N ASP A 171 -9.05 11.52 12.81
CA ASP A 171 -9.81 11.77 14.05
C ASP A 171 -8.99 12.47 15.16
N PRO A 172 -7.69 12.14 15.36
CA PRO A 172 -6.88 12.83 16.35
C PRO A 172 -6.74 14.34 16.14
N ILE A 173 -6.83 14.82 14.91
CA ILE A 173 -6.65 16.23 14.55
C ILE A 173 -7.92 16.90 14.03
N ARG A 174 -9.02 16.17 13.87
CA ARG A 174 -10.27 16.64 13.24
C ARG A 174 -10.85 17.90 13.92
N LYS A 175 -10.60 18.09 15.21
CA LYS A 175 -11.07 19.25 16.00
C LYS A 175 -10.01 20.37 16.10
N ASP A 176 -8.82 20.20 15.54
CA ASP A 176 -7.80 21.25 15.55
C ASP A 176 -8.25 22.40 14.65
N PRO A 177 -8.23 23.67 15.13
CA PRO A 177 -8.69 24.81 14.34
C PRO A 177 -7.97 24.98 12.99
N ARG A 178 -6.69 24.57 12.91
CA ARG A 178 -5.90 24.60 11.66
C ARG A 178 -6.41 23.59 10.66
N PHE A 179 -6.77 22.39 11.12
CA PHE A 179 -7.35 21.35 10.27
C PHE A 179 -8.73 21.79 9.75
N VAL A 180 -9.60 22.31 10.64
CA VAL A 180 -10.91 22.83 10.27
C VAL A 180 -10.79 23.95 9.23
N ALA A 181 -9.86 24.89 9.41
CA ALA A 181 -9.66 26.00 8.47
C ALA A 181 -9.34 25.51 7.03
N VAL A 182 -8.47 24.51 6.88
CA VAL A 182 -8.08 23.97 5.56
C VAL A 182 -9.22 23.16 4.93
N THR A 183 -10.03 22.48 5.75
CA THR A 183 -11.10 21.61 5.26
C THR A 183 -12.39 22.38 4.95
N SER A 184 -12.61 23.54 5.58
CA SER A 184 -13.82 24.38 5.42
C SER A 184 -13.77 25.30 4.19
N VAL A 185 -12.62 25.47 3.52
CA VAL A 185 -12.53 26.31 2.32
C VAL A 185 -13.15 25.59 1.14
N THR A 186 -14.44 25.87 0.91
CA THR A 186 -15.13 25.56 -0.35
C THR A 186 -14.65 26.54 -1.40
N ILE A 187 -13.89 26.09 -2.39
CA ILE A 187 -13.57 26.87 -3.60
C ILE A 187 -14.68 26.66 -4.60
#